data_d5e2d5a312d7cdc18086fe8878c39f7b
#
_entry.id   d5e2d5a312d7cdc18086fe8878c39f7b
#
_cell.length_a   1.000
_cell.length_b   1.000
_cell.length_c   1.000
_cell.angle_alpha   90.00
_cell.angle_beta   90.00
_cell.angle_gamma   90.00
#
_symmetry.space_group_name_H-M   'P 1'
#
loop_
_entity.id
_entity.type
_entity.pdbx_description
1 polymer ?
#
loop_
_entity_poly.entity_id
_entity_poly.type
_entity_poly.pdbx_seq_one_letter_code
_entity_poly.pdbx_strand_id
1 'polypeptide(L)'
;MRSLFRLYLFIMGAFIILVMTGEPSVLVHATIPEEITPLVKSKEDQKIAYLTFDDGPSTNTMDILDILDRYHVKATFFVKGNEEPYAKQCYKEMISRGHEIALHSYTHDYSIVYRSTESFFQDLNRLETMLEKEYGVKSRIVRIPGGSNNHLRHQVTTRPIINGILQQLSEKGYIYFDWNIDSTDGISPSISEQQIITSVKRGLKDQKHVNILLHDINSMKNTVKALPDIIENLKREGYTFDTIDETTPKIQFK
;
A
#
# COMPACT_ATOMS: atom_id res chain seq x y z
N MET A 1 -34.72 -10.21 -25.11
CA MET A 1 -35.81 -9.23 -24.97
C MET A 1 -35.29 -8.04 -24.19
N ARG A 2 -35.12 -6.99 -24.92
CA ARG A 2 -35.13 -5.53 -24.66
C ARG A 2 -34.65 -5.01 -23.29
N SER A 3 -33.42 -4.53 -23.34
CA SER A 3 -32.77 -3.52 -22.52
C SER A 3 -33.58 -2.19 -22.50
N LEU A 4 -33.64 -1.56 -21.33
CA LEU A 4 -34.10 -0.18 -21.19
C LEU A 4 -32.98 0.65 -20.55
N PHE A 5 -32.21 1.30 -21.40
CA PHE A 5 -31.37 2.45 -21.07
C PHE A 5 -32.29 3.62 -20.65
N ARG A 6 -32.14 4.15 -19.46
CA ARG A 6 -32.69 5.45 -19.07
C ARG A 6 -31.62 6.53 -19.16
N LEU A 7 -31.72 7.27 -20.27
CA LEU A 7 -30.99 8.52 -20.48
C LEU A 7 -31.73 9.64 -19.75
N TYR A 8 -31.14 10.28 -18.75
CA TYR A 8 -31.67 11.50 -18.14
C TYR A 8 -31.18 12.70 -18.95
N LEU A 9 -32.10 13.26 -19.75
CA LEU A 9 -31.91 14.53 -20.42
C LEU A 9 -32.40 15.66 -19.49
N PHE A 10 -31.49 16.49 -19.01
CA PHE A 10 -31.83 17.75 -18.32
C PHE A 10 -32.15 18.80 -19.39
N ILE A 11 -33.44 19.15 -19.53
CA ILE A 11 -33.88 20.25 -20.35
C ILE A 11 -33.83 21.53 -19.52
N MET A 12 -32.93 22.44 -19.87
CA MET A 12 -32.93 23.82 -19.37
C MET A 12 -34.01 24.60 -20.08
N GLY A 13 -35.14 24.80 -19.38
CA GLY A 13 -36.18 25.70 -19.83
C GLY A 13 -35.86 27.14 -19.46
N ALA A 14 -35.47 27.96 -20.42
CA ALA A 14 -35.41 29.40 -20.24
C ALA A 14 -36.82 29.98 -20.36
N PHE A 15 -37.39 30.51 -19.27
CA PHE A 15 -38.60 31.31 -19.30
C PHE A 15 -38.25 32.76 -19.65
N ILE A 16 -38.61 33.20 -20.87
CA ILE A 16 -38.58 34.60 -21.25
C ILE A 16 -39.96 35.16 -20.94
N ILE A 17 -40.07 36.03 -19.95
CA ILE A 17 -41.25 36.86 -19.70
C ILE A 17 -41.03 38.20 -20.40
N LEU A 18 -41.74 38.45 -21.48
CA LEU A 18 -41.75 39.72 -22.17
C LEU A 18 -42.84 40.61 -21.53
N VAL A 19 -42.45 41.58 -20.71
CA VAL A 19 -43.36 42.62 -20.22
C VAL A 19 -43.12 43.90 -21.04
N MET A 20 -44.08 44.25 -21.89
CA MET A 20 -44.11 45.52 -22.65
C MET A 20 -44.78 46.63 -21.79
N THR A 21 -43.97 47.39 -21.03
CA THR A 21 -44.37 48.72 -20.55
C THR A 21 -43.12 49.57 -20.57
N GLY A 22 -43.20 50.70 -21.25
CA GLY A 22 -42.06 51.59 -21.55
C GLY A 22 -41.57 52.37 -20.32
N GLU A 23 -40.45 51.87 -19.79
CA GLU A 23 -39.55 52.59 -18.89
C GLU A 23 -38.12 52.15 -19.21
N PRO A 24 -37.08 52.96 -19.00
CA PRO A 24 -35.73 52.61 -19.43
C PRO A 24 -35.22 51.38 -18.72
N SER A 25 -34.88 50.35 -19.51
CA SER A 25 -34.34 49.08 -19.04
C SER A 25 -32.98 49.27 -18.33
N VAL A 26 -33.01 49.19 -16.99
CA VAL A 26 -31.82 48.92 -16.21
C VAL A 26 -31.38 47.51 -16.48
N LEU A 27 -30.26 47.33 -17.17
CA LEU A 27 -29.61 46.04 -17.35
C LEU A 27 -29.07 45.56 -16.01
N VAL A 28 -29.88 44.75 -15.31
CA VAL A 28 -29.38 44.02 -14.14
C VAL A 28 -28.50 42.90 -14.66
N HIS A 29 -27.20 43.08 -14.58
CA HIS A 29 -26.27 41.98 -14.74
C HIS A 29 -26.50 41.00 -13.59
N ALA A 30 -27.20 39.92 -13.87
CA ALA A 30 -27.22 38.78 -12.97
C ALA A 30 -25.80 38.16 -12.95
N THR A 31 -25.06 38.48 -11.90
CA THR A 31 -23.84 37.75 -11.60
C THR A 31 -24.23 36.31 -11.28
N ILE A 32 -23.87 35.38 -12.16
CA ILE A 32 -23.96 33.93 -11.91
C ILE A 32 -23.09 33.68 -10.68
N PRO A 33 -23.59 33.07 -9.62
CA PRO A 33 -22.73 32.68 -8.51
C PRO A 33 -21.62 31.78 -9.07
N GLU A 34 -20.38 32.15 -8.83
CA GLU A 34 -19.22 31.33 -9.13
C GLU A 34 -19.44 29.98 -8.46
N GLU A 35 -19.63 28.95 -9.28
CA GLU A 35 -19.84 27.59 -8.80
C GLU A 35 -18.61 27.23 -7.98
N ILE A 36 -18.76 27.11 -6.66
CA ILE A 36 -17.70 26.71 -5.74
C ILE A 36 -17.37 25.25 -6.09
N THR A 37 -16.52 25.07 -7.09
CA THR A 37 -15.93 23.76 -7.38
C THR A 37 -15.13 23.40 -6.12
N PRO A 38 -15.46 22.33 -5.41
CA PRO A 38 -14.65 21.92 -4.27
C PRO A 38 -13.22 21.71 -4.77
N LEU A 39 -12.28 22.41 -4.16
CA LEU A 39 -10.86 22.24 -4.43
C LEU A 39 -10.52 20.77 -4.15
N VAL A 40 -10.49 19.95 -5.20
CA VAL A 40 -9.96 18.59 -5.12
C VAL A 40 -8.48 18.75 -4.83
N LYS A 41 -8.09 18.52 -3.58
CA LYS A 41 -6.67 18.48 -3.19
C LYS A 41 -5.94 17.55 -4.13
N SER A 42 -4.83 17.99 -4.71
CA SER A 42 -3.96 17.10 -5.48
C SER A 42 -3.53 15.92 -4.61
N LYS A 43 -3.25 14.76 -5.21
CA LYS A 43 -2.73 13.58 -4.46
C LYS A 43 -1.51 13.96 -3.60
N GLU A 44 -0.70 14.93 -4.04
CA GLU A 44 0.47 15.44 -3.33
C GLU A 44 0.14 16.18 -2.01
N ASP A 45 -1.10 16.68 -1.87
CA ASP A 45 -1.56 17.40 -0.68
C ASP A 45 -2.35 16.53 0.30
N GLN A 46 -2.59 15.27 -0.05
CA GLN A 46 -3.30 14.31 0.79
C GLN A 46 -2.34 13.59 1.74
N LYS A 47 -2.79 13.31 2.95
CA LYS A 47 -2.11 12.38 3.86
C LYS A 47 -2.50 10.96 3.47
N ILE A 48 -1.53 10.17 3.01
CA ILE A 48 -1.74 8.78 2.59
C ILE A 48 -0.89 7.84 3.45
N ALA A 49 -1.53 6.82 3.99
CA ALA A 49 -0.87 5.74 4.72
C ALA A 49 -0.90 4.45 3.88
N TYR A 50 0.27 3.88 3.67
CA TYR A 50 0.45 2.57 3.08
C TYR A 50 0.73 1.59 4.21
N LEU A 51 -0.25 0.74 4.54
CA LEU A 51 -0.03 -0.39 5.43
C LEU A 51 0.67 -1.49 4.65
N THR A 52 1.82 -1.91 5.12
CA THR A 52 2.61 -2.95 4.43
C THR A 52 2.94 -4.08 5.38
N PHE A 53 2.77 -5.31 4.91
CA PHE A 53 3.00 -6.54 5.68
C PHE A 53 4.06 -7.38 4.98
N ASP A 54 5.18 -7.61 5.67
CA ASP A 54 6.26 -8.44 5.19
C ASP A 54 6.12 -9.90 5.68
N ASP A 55 6.75 -10.83 5.00
CA ASP A 55 6.94 -12.24 5.39
C ASP A 55 5.73 -13.17 5.31
N GLY A 56 4.56 -12.68 4.97
CA GLY A 56 3.40 -13.52 4.73
C GLY A 56 3.48 -14.37 3.43
N PRO A 57 2.53 -15.29 3.24
CA PRO A 57 1.39 -15.60 4.09
C PRO A 57 1.73 -16.41 5.34
N SER A 58 1.02 -16.13 6.43
CA SER A 58 1.10 -16.85 7.70
C SER A 58 -0.29 -17.30 8.17
N THR A 59 -0.34 -17.94 9.34
CA THR A 59 -1.64 -18.27 9.97
C THR A 59 -2.39 -17.03 10.48
N ASN A 60 -1.76 -15.85 10.47
CA ASN A 60 -2.38 -14.59 10.85
C ASN A 60 -3.00 -13.85 9.66
N THR A 61 -2.65 -14.23 8.43
CA THR A 61 -3.05 -13.50 7.22
C THR A 61 -4.56 -13.31 7.13
N MET A 62 -5.34 -14.34 7.39
CA MET A 62 -6.81 -14.25 7.31
C MET A 62 -7.37 -13.26 8.34
N ASP A 63 -6.86 -13.26 9.56
CA ASP A 63 -7.28 -12.31 10.60
C ASP A 63 -6.92 -10.87 10.21
N ILE A 64 -5.74 -10.67 9.60
CA ILE A 64 -5.31 -9.36 9.07
C ILE A 64 -6.28 -8.90 7.97
N LEU A 65 -6.58 -9.76 7.00
CA LEU A 65 -7.50 -9.45 5.91
C LEU A 65 -8.91 -9.11 6.41
N ASP A 66 -9.42 -9.84 7.39
CA ASP A 66 -10.74 -9.61 7.98
C ASP A 66 -10.80 -8.25 8.73
N ILE A 67 -9.70 -7.86 9.39
CA ILE A 67 -9.59 -6.53 10.00
C ILE A 67 -9.58 -5.45 8.91
N LEU A 68 -8.74 -5.58 7.89
CA LEU A 68 -8.65 -4.62 6.80
C LEU A 68 -10.01 -4.41 6.10
N ASP A 69 -10.75 -5.48 5.86
CA ASP A 69 -12.11 -5.41 5.27
C ASP A 69 -13.10 -4.69 6.20
N ARG A 70 -13.09 -5.00 7.50
CA ARG A 70 -13.93 -4.34 8.50
C ARG A 70 -13.73 -2.83 8.53
N TYR A 71 -12.50 -2.38 8.32
CA TYR A 71 -12.17 -0.96 8.30
C TYR A 71 -12.21 -0.33 6.90
N HIS A 72 -12.53 -1.12 5.85
CA HIS A 72 -12.51 -0.71 4.44
C HIS A 72 -11.16 -0.14 4.00
N VAL A 73 -10.08 -0.81 4.38
CA VAL A 73 -8.70 -0.41 4.09
C VAL A 73 -8.04 -1.47 3.21
N LYS A 74 -7.26 -1.02 2.24
CA LYS A 74 -6.41 -1.92 1.46
C LYS A 74 -4.95 -1.77 1.89
N ALA A 75 -4.17 -2.82 1.69
CA ALA A 75 -2.78 -2.92 2.12
C ALA A 75 -1.93 -3.59 1.03
N THR A 76 -0.60 -3.46 1.15
CA THR A 76 0.37 -4.15 0.31
C THR A 76 1.06 -5.24 1.12
N PHE A 77 1.08 -6.44 0.58
CA PHE A 77 1.73 -7.61 1.18
C PHE A 77 3.01 -7.92 0.39
N PHE A 78 4.16 -7.72 1.02
CA PHE A 78 5.45 -8.16 0.51
C PHE A 78 5.66 -9.62 0.89
N VAL A 79 5.29 -10.50 -0.02
CA VAL A 79 5.11 -11.92 0.30
C VAL A 79 6.38 -12.76 0.10
N LYS A 80 6.43 -13.87 0.82
CA LYS A 80 7.39 -14.97 0.58
C LYS A 80 6.77 -16.09 -0.22
N GLY A 81 7.61 -16.97 -0.78
CA GLY A 81 7.13 -18.23 -1.35
C GLY A 81 6.62 -19.17 -0.26
N ASN A 82 5.38 -19.61 -0.39
CA ASN A 82 4.77 -20.60 0.51
C ASN A 82 3.75 -21.43 -0.25
N GLU A 83 3.98 -22.74 -0.35
CA GLU A 83 3.13 -23.66 -1.09
C GLU A 83 2.17 -24.46 -0.21
N GLU A 84 2.14 -24.18 1.08
CA GLU A 84 1.20 -24.81 2.01
C GLU A 84 -0.27 -24.48 1.65
N PRO A 85 -1.21 -25.40 1.87
CA PRO A 85 -2.61 -25.19 1.49
C PRO A 85 -3.22 -23.91 2.05
N TYR A 86 -2.93 -23.56 3.31
CA TYR A 86 -3.43 -22.32 3.91
C TYR A 86 -2.86 -21.08 3.20
N ALA A 87 -1.57 -21.11 2.83
CA ALA A 87 -0.92 -19.98 2.16
C ALA A 87 -1.50 -19.76 0.76
N LYS A 88 -1.78 -20.86 0.04
CA LYS A 88 -2.46 -20.80 -1.26
C LYS A 88 -3.83 -20.14 -1.16
N GLN A 89 -4.56 -20.41 -0.10
CA GLN A 89 -5.82 -19.72 0.16
C GLN A 89 -5.60 -18.23 0.46
N CYS A 90 -4.60 -17.89 1.27
CA CYS A 90 -4.28 -16.50 1.62
C CYS A 90 -3.93 -15.65 0.39
N TYR A 91 -3.11 -16.15 -0.55
CA TYR A 91 -2.82 -15.42 -1.80
C TYR A 91 -4.11 -15.11 -2.59
N LYS A 92 -5.01 -16.09 -2.73
CA LYS A 92 -6.29 -15.90 -3.42
C LYS A 92 -7.16 -14.85 -2.72
N GLU A 93 -7.20 -14.89 -1.39
CA GLU A 93 -7.97 -13.93 -0.59
C GLU A 93 -7.39 -12.51 -0.69
N MET A 94 -6.06 -12.35 -0.61
CA MET A 94 -5.41 -11.06 -0.84
C MET A 94 -5.85 -10.43 -2.17
N ILE A 95 -5.79 -11.22 -3.25
CA ILE A 95 -6.17 -10.77 -4.60
C ILE A 95 -7.67 -10.46 -4.68
N SER A 96 -8.53 -11.40 -4.25
CA SER A 96 -9.98 -11.27 -4.38
C SER A 96 -10.53 -10.10 -3.58
N ARG A 97 -9.88 -9.76 -2.47
CA ARG A 97 -10.23 -8.63 -1.61
C ARG A 97 -9.55 -7.32 -2.06
N GLY A 98 -8.78 -7.32 -3.16
CA GLY A 98 -8.20 -6.11 -3.77
C GLY A 98 -7.02 -5.53 -3.00
N HIS A 99 -6.22 -6.37 -2.34
CA HIS A 99 -4.93 -6.01 -1.78
C HIS A 99 -3.84 -6.16 -2.84
N GLU A 100 -2.74 -5.41 -2.70
CA GLU A 100 -1.59 -5.55 -3.57
C GLU A 100 -0.66 -6.65 -3.06
N ILE A 101 -0.19 -7.52 -3.97
CA ILE A 101 0.87 -8.49 -3.70
C ILE A 101 2.16 -8.00 -4.34
N ALA A 102 3.17 -7.76 -3.53
CA ALA A 102 4.50 -7.35 -3.91
C ALA A 102 5.54 -8.41 -3.53
N LEU A 103 6.73 -8.28 -4.11
CA LEU A 103 7.79 -9.28 -4.00
C LEU A 103 8.67 -9.02 -2.77
N HIS A 104 8.91 -10.06 -1.97
CA HIS A 104 9.88 -9.98 -0.88
C HIS A 104 11.05 -10.94 -1.12
N SER A 105 10.80 -12.24 -1.07
CA SER A 105 11.78 -13.30 -1.28
C SER A 105 11.03 -14.62 -1.41
N TYR A 106 11.59 -15.61 -2.09
CA TYR A 106 10.98 -16.94 -2.04
C TYR A 106 11.30 -17.64 -0.72
N THR A 107 12.58 -17.69 -0.33
CA THR A 107 13.04 -18.43 0.85
C THR A 107 13.09 -17.61 2.12
N HIS A 108 13.36 -16.32 2.01
CA HIS A 108 13.72 -15.41 3.11
C HIS A 108 14.89 -15.93 3.96
N ASP A 109 15.73 -16.79 3.38
CA ASP A 109 16.95 -17.26 4.02
C ASP A 109 18.12 -16.37 3.62
N TYR A 110 18.64 -15.59 4.55
CA TYR A 110 19.71 -14.64 4.29
C TYR A 110 21.00 -15.30 3.80
N SER A 111 21.27 -16.54 4.18
CA SER A 111 22.42 -17.30 3.68
C SER A 111 22.30 -17.66 2.19
N ILE A 112 21.08 -17.71 1.67
CA ILE A 112 20.75 -17.92 0.26
C ILE A 112 20.63 -16.57 -0.45
N VAL A 113 19.76 -15.71 0.04
CA VAL A 113 19.38 -14.42 -0.60
C VAL A 113 20.59 -13.50 -0.76
N TYR A 114 21.46 -13.44 0.25
CA TYR A 114 22.62 -12.54 0.25
C TYR A 114 23.95 -13.24 0.01
N ARG A 115 23.94 -14.47 -0.51
CA ARG A 115 25.18 -15.16 -0.90
C ARG A 115 25.86 -14.45 -2.08
N SER A 116 25.07 -13.94 -3.03
CA SER A 116 25.51 -13.11 -4.15
C SER A 116 24.33 -12.34 -4.73
N THR A 117 24.59 -11.32 -5.54
CA THR A 117 23.56 -10.63 -6.31
C THR A 117 22.76 -11.59 -7.20
N GLU A 118 23.43 -12.55 -7.81
CA GLU A 118 22.81 -13.57 -8.65
C GLU A 118 21.88 -14.49 -7.84
N SER A 119 22.30 -14.91 -6.65
CA SER A 119 21.45 -15.72 -5.75
C SER A 119 20.18 -14.99 -5.33
N PHE A 120 20.28 -13.69 -5.07
CA PHE A 120 19.11 -12.84 -4.79
C PHE A 120 18.10 -12.91 -5.95
N PHE A 121 18.55 -12.70 -7.19
CA PHE A 121 17.65 -12.72 -8.34
C PHE A 121 17.12 -14.11 -8.67
N GLN A 122 17.86 -15.17 -8.40
CA GLN A 122 17.36 -16.54 -8.53
C GLN A 122 16.19 -16.78 -7.55
N ASP A 123 16.34 -16.35 -6.30
CA ASP A 123 15.31 -16.46 -5.27
C ASP A 123 14.08 -15.60 -5.62
N LEU A 124 14.28 -14.35 -6.03
CA LEU A 124 13.23 -13.44 -6.44
C LEU A 124 12.46 -13.94 -7.66
N ASN A 125 13.16 -14.41 -8.70
CA ASN A 125 12.54 -14.97 -9.91
C ASN A 125 11.73 -16.24 -9.62
N ARG A 126 12.15 -17.03 -8.63
CA ARG A 126 11.36 -18.19 -8.18
C ARG A 126 10.01 -17.74 -7.61
N LEU A 127 10.01 -16.69 -6.77
CA LEU A 127 8.78 -16.11 -6.23
C LEU A 127 7.88 -15.55 -7.35
N GLU A 128 8.45 -14.74 -8.24
CA GLU A 128 7.72 -14.19 -9.40
C GLU A 128 7.06 -15.28 -10.23
N THR A 129 7.83 -16.33 -10.56
CA THR A 129 7.33 -17.46 -11.37
C THR A 129 6.18 -18.17 -10.68
N MET A 130 6.26 -18.39 -9.38
CA MET A 130 5.18 -18.99 -8.59
C MET A 130 3.93 -18.11 -8.62
N LEU A 131 4.07 -16.81 -8.34
CA LEU A 131 2.95 -15.87 -8.29
C LEU A 131 2.28 -15.70 -9.66
N GLU A 132 3.06 -15.60 -10.73
CA GLU A 132 2.52 -15.50 -12.08
C GLU A 132 1.77 -16.78 -12.51
N LYS A 133 2.39 -17.95 -12.31
CA LYS A 133 1.81 -19.23 -12.77
C LYS A 133 0.57 -19.63 -11.99
N GLU A 134 0.57 -19.47 -10.67
CA GLU A 134 -0.50 -19.98 -9.82
C GLU A 134 -1.63 -18.97 -9.60
N TYR A 135 -1.31 -17.65 -9.67
CA TYR A 135 -2.26 -16.60 -9.30
C TYR A 135 -2.41 -15.49 -10.35
N GLY A 136 -1.62 -15.50 -11.43
CA GLY A 136 -1.65 -14.46 -12.46
C GLY A 136 -1.09 -13.10 -12.00
N VAL A 137 -0.40 -13.08 -10.85
CA VAL A 137 0.16 -11.85 -10.27
C VAL A 137 1.49 -11.54 -10.93
N LYS A 138 1.60 -10.31 -11.46
CA LYS A 138 2.84 -9.74 -12.03
C LYS A 138 3.14 -8.45 -11.28
N SER A 139 4.13 -8.48 -10.40
CA SER A 139 4.55 -7.31 -9.65
C SER A 139 5.96 -6.90 -10.03
N ARG A 140 6.20 -5.59 -10.11
CA ARG A 140 7.53 -4.97 -10.23
C ARG A 140 7.96 -4.28 -8.95
N ILE A 141 7.15 -4.42 -7.91
CA ILE A 141 7.37 -3.80 -6.61
C ILE A 141 8.06 -4.81 -5.70
N VAL A 142 9.18 -4.40 -5.13
CA VAL A 142 10.05 -5.26 -4.31
C VAL A 142 10.32 -4.58 -2.97
N ARG A 143 10.34 -5.36 -1.90
CA ARG A 143 11.02 -4.99 -0.66
C ARG A 143 12.14 -5.98 -0.40
N ILE A 144 13.35 -5.47 -0.22
CA ILE A 144 14.52 -6.30 0.07
C ILE A 144 14.42 -6.80 1.51
N PRO A 145 14.62 -8.11 1.80
CA PRO A 145 14.63 -8.62 3.16
C PRO A 145 15.55 -7.83 4.10
N GLY A 146 14.98 -7.23 5.16
CA GLY A 146 15.71 -6.37 6.08
C GLY A 146 15.99 -4.96 5.59
N GLY A 147 15.46 -4.55 4.42
CA GLY A 147 15.60 -3.21 3.83
C GLY A 147 16.88 -2.98 3.02
N SER A 148 16.88 -1.90 2.23
CA SER A 148 17.99 -1.57 1.31
C SER A 148 19.28 -1.12 2.01
N ASN A 149 19.20 -0.69 3.26
CA ASN A 149 20.36 -0.36 4.09
C ASN A 149 20.72 -1.46 5.08
N ASN A 150 20.27 -2.69 4.81
CA ASN A 150 20.43 -3.82 5.71
C ASN A 150 21.85 -3.93 6.28
N HIS A 151 21.96 -3.66 7.57
CA HIS A 151 23.18 -3.73 8.33
C HIS A 151 23.37 -5.07 9.05
N LEU A 152 22.82 -6.17 8.52
CA LEU A 152 23.09 -7.51 9.04
C LEU A 152 24.57 -7.83 8.94
N ARG A 153 25.35 -6.99 9.61
CA ARG A 153 26.80 -6.85 9.60
C ARG A 153 27.54 -8.08 10.13
N HIS A 154 26.84 -9.07 10.65
CA HIS A 154 27.51 -10.10 11.41
C HIS A 154 27.40 -11.52 10.86
N GLN A 155 26.58 -11.77 9.85
CA GLN A 155 26.43 -13.13 9.33
C GLN A 155 26.62 -13.30 7.83
N VAL A 156 26.25 -12.34 6.99
CA VAL A 156 26.44 -12.43 5.54
C VAL A 156 26.72 -11.05 4.96
N THR A 157 27.91 -10.84 4.54
CA THR A 157 28.42 -9.89 3.57
C THR A 157 27.69 -8.61 3.24
N THR A 158 28.35 -7.69 3.39
CA THR A 158 28.99 -6.70 2.53
C THR A 158 28.06 -5.85 1.70
N ARG A 159 28.11 -4.57 2.00
CA ARG A 159 27.58 -3.45 1.20
C ARG A 159 27.68 -3.64 -0.33
N PRO A 160 28.75 -4.26 -0.90
CA PRO A 160 28.83 -4.52 -2.34
C PRO A 160 27.70 -5.37 -2.92
N ILE A 161 27.19 -6.36 -2.19
CA ILE A 161 26.10 -7.21 -2.69
C ILE A 161 24.79 -6.43 -2.74
N ILE A 162 24.46 -5.68 -1.69
CA ILE A 162 23.25 -4.83 -1.67
C ILE A 162 23.29 -3.80 -2.81
N ASN A 163 24.44 -3.12 -3.01
CA ASN A 163 24.57 -2.16 -4.10
C ASN A 163 24.36 -2.82 -5.48
N GLY A 164 24.93 -4.02 -5.67
CA GLY A 164 24.71 -4.79 -6.91
C GLY A 164 23.26 -5.21 -7.10
N ILE A 165 22.56 -5.56 -6.01
CA ILE A 165 21.12 -5.86 -6.05
C ILE A 165 20.33 -4.62 -6.45
N LEU A 166 20.55 -3.47 -5.80
CA LEU A 166 19.82 -2.22 -6.07
C LEU A 166 20.03 -1.76 -7.51
N GLN A 167 21.26 -1.82 -8.01
CA GLN A 167 21.57 -1.49 -9.40
C GLN A 167 20.81 -2.40 -10.36
N GLN A 168 20.86 -3.72 -10.18
CA GLN A 168 20.20 -4.64 -11.08
C GLN A 168 18.66 -4.60 -10.94
N LEU A 169 18.09 -4.30 -9.78
CA LEU A 169 16.66 -4.06 -9.64
C LEU A 169 16.23 -2.92 -10.57
N SER A 170 16.97 -1.80 -10.53
CA SER A 170 16.70 -0.65 -11.40
C SER A 170 16.84 -1.00 -12.90
N GLU A 171 17.93 -1.68 -13.27
CA GLU A 171 18.18 -2.10 -14.66
C GLU A 171 17.10 -3.04 -15.21
N LYS A 172 16.51 -3.86 -14.35
CA LYS A 172 15.45 -4.81 -14.71
C LYS A 172 14.03 -4.20 -14.59
N GLY A 173 13.91 -2.91 -14.23
CA GLY A 173 12.64 -2.21 -14.12
C GLY A 173 11.86 -2.53 -12.86
N TYR A 174 12.49 -3.04 -11.81
CA TYR A 174 11.86 -3.15 -10.50
C TYR A 174 11.93 -1.83 -9.73
N ILE A 175 10.94 -1.59 -8.90
CA ILE A 175 10.90 -0.48 -7.96
C ILE A 175 10.94 -1.06 -6.55
N TYR A 176 11.99 -0.73 -5.78
CA TYR A 176 12.04 -1.17 -4.39
C TYR A 176 11.50 -0.11 -3.44
N PHE A 177 10.89 -0.57 -2.36
CA PHE A 177 10.36 0.26 -1.28
C PHE A 177 10.90 -0.22 0.06
N ASP A 178 11.46 0.70 0.81
CA ASP A 178 11.68 0.56 2.24
C ASP A 178 10.46 1.09 3.00
N TRP A 179 10.65 1.59 4.19
CA TRP A 179 9.61 2.18 5.03
C TRP A 179 10.13 3.46 5.70
N ASN A 180 9.23 4.33 6.13
CA ASN A 180 9.57 5.49 6.94
C ASN A 180 8.95 5.42 8.35
N ILE A 181 8.11 4.42 8.59
CA ILE A 181 7.60 4.09 9.93
C ILE A 181 7.83 2.60 10.20
N ASP A 182 8.63 2.32 11.21
CA ASP A 182 8.84 0.98 11.74
C ASP A 182 7.92 0.76 12.95
N SER A 183 7.04 -0.20 12.86
CA SER A 183 6.16 -0.58 13.96
C SER A 183 6.89 -1.27 15.11
N THR A 184 8.10 -1.73 14.86
CA THR A 184 8.93 -2.54 15.77
C THR A 184 8.38 -3.94 16.09
N ASP A 185 7.31 -4.35 15.45
CA ASP A 185 6.66 -5.65 15.68
C ASP A 185 7.57 -6.83 15.33
N GLY A 186 8.43 -6.69 14.31
CA GLY A 186 9.37 -7.72 13.85
C GLY A 186 10.55 -7.98 14.79
N ILE A 187 10.77 -7.16 15.83
CA ILE A 187 11.90 -7.32 16.75
C ILE A 187 11.76 -8.61 17.57
N SER A 188 10.55 -8.87 18.09
CA SER A 188 10.28 -10.06 18.92
C SER A 188 8.77 -10.30 19.04
N PRO A 189 8.32 -11.56 19.11
CA PRO A 189 6.93 -11.88 19.42
C PRO A 189 6.44 -11.34 20.78
N SER A 190 7.37 -10.93 21.66
CA SER A 190 7.05 -10.35 22.97
C SER A 190 6.78 -8.85 22.95
N ILE A 191 7.01 -8.17 21.83
CA ILE A 191 6.63 -6.76 21.68
C ILE A 191 5.13 -6.63 21.88
N SER A 192 4.73 -5.81 22.86
CA SER A 192 3.32 -5.67 23.19
C SER A 192 2.57 -4.86 22.13
N GLU A 193 1.28 -5.13 22.02
CA GLU A 193 0.34 -4.36 21.19
C GLU A 193 0.52 -2.85 21.38
N GLN A 194 0.57 -2.39 22.63
CA GLN A 194 0.74 -0.97 22.95
C GLN A 194 2.09 -0.39 22.48
N GLN A 195 3.16 -1.19 22.50
CA GLN A 195 4.47 -0.75 21.98
C GLN A 195 4.40 -0.59 20.45
N ILE A 196 3.78 -1.52 19.75
CA ILE A 196 3.55 -1.45 18.29
C ILE A 196 2.78 -0.17 17.93
N ILE A 197 1.63 0.06 18.56
CA ILE A 197 0.81 1.25 18.36
C ILE A 197 1.60 2.53 18.64
N THR A 198 2.36 2.56 19.72
CA THR A 198 3.16 3.73 20.10
C THR A 198 4.28 4.01 19.11
N SER A 199 4.93 2.97 18.59
CA SER A 199 5.99 3.11 17.58
C SER A 199 5.43 3.72 16.29
N VAL A 200 4.30 3.23 15.81
CA VAL A 200 3.63 3.81 14.64
C VAL A 200 3.28 5.28 14.88
N LYS A 201 2.64 5.61 16.01
CA LYS A 201 2.29 7.01 16.35
C LYS A 201 3.50 7.94 16.36
N ARG A 202 4.61 7.51 16.96
CA ARG A 202 5.85 8.30 17.01
C ARG A 202 6.44 8.57 15.63
N GLY A 203 6.23 7.65 14.68
CA GLY A 203 6.72 7.77 13.31
C GLY A 203 5.96 8.78 12.47
N LEU A 204 4.70 9.12 12.80
CA LEU A 204 3.85 9.92 11.92
C LEU A 204 4.37 11.34 11.64
N LYS A 205 4.84 12.08 12.63
CA LYS A 205 5.56 13.38 12.51
C LYS A 205 5.12 14.20 11.30
N ASP A 206 4.05 14.77 11.14
CA ASP A 206 3.61 15.64 10.02
C ASP A 206 3.94 15.14 8.59
N GLN A 207 4.25 13.85 8.41
CA GLN A 207 4.53 13.25 7.11
C GLN A 207 3.24 13.14 6.30
N LYS A 208 3.27 13.50 5.01
CA LYS A 208 2.11 13.33 4.13
C LYS A 208 1.97 11.87 3.66
N HIS A 209 3.06 11.21 3.35
CA HIS A 209 3.09 9.83 2.88
C HIS A 209 3.84 8.97 3.87
N VAL A 210 3.15 7.98 4.43
CA VAL A 210 3.73 7.06 5.40
C VAL A 210 3.63 5.63 4.90
N ASN A 211 4.76 4.95 4.82
CA ASN A 211 4.88 3.54 4.52
C ASN A 211 5.24 2.83 5.83
N ILE A 212 4.29 2.07 6.36
CA ILE A 212 4.37 1.47 7.69
C ILE A 212 4.76 0.01 7.55
N LEU A 213 5.92 -0.35 8.10
CA LEU A 213 6.37 -1.73 8.19
C LEU A 213 5.63 -2.46 9.31
N LEU A 214 4.99 -3.53 8.94
CA LEU A 214 4.37 -4.54 9.80
C LEU A 214 4.77 -5.93 9.27
N HIS A 215 4.62 -6.96 10.09
CA HIS A 215 4.95 -8.32 9.68
C HIS A 215 3.76 -9.27 9.80
N ASP A 216 3.60 -10.11 8.77
CA ASP A 216 2.65 -11.22 8.74
C ASP A 216 3.38 -12.54 9.03
N ILE A 217 3.72 -12.77 10.29
CA ILE A 217 4.46 -13.94 10.77
C ILE A 217 3.63 -14.67 11.83
N ASN A 218 3.64 -16.01 11.79
CA ASN A 218 2.86 -16.86 12.71
C ASN A 218 2.97 -16.48 14.20
N SER A 219 4.15 -16.09 14.64
CA SER A 219 4.42 -15.74 16.03
C SER A 219 4.00 -14.32 16.40
N MET A 220 3.76 -13.44 15.42
CA MET A 220 3.49 -12.00 15.64
C MET A 220 1.99 -11.71 15.85
N LYS A 221 1.39 -12.40 16.82
CA LYS A 221 -0.04 -12.25 17.17
C LYS A 221 -0.40 -10.82 17.63
N ASN A 222 0.56 -10.10 18.23
CA ASN A 222 0.31 -8.76 18.72
C ASN A 222 0.21 -7.72 17.60
N THR A 223 0.79 -7.99 16.43
CA THR A 223 0.59 -7.19 15.22
C THR A 223 -0.89 -7.18 14.82
N VAL A 224 -1.50 -8.37 14.78
CA VAL A 224 -2.93 -8.52 14.46
C VAL A 224 -3.81 -7.73 15.46
N LYS A 225 -3.51 -7.84 16.75
CA LYS A 225 -4.27 -7.13 17.80
C LYS A 225 -4.10 -5.62 17.75
N ALA A 226 -2.90 -5.14 17.38
CA ALA A 226 -2.61 -3.71 17.27
C ALA A 226 -3.24 -3.05 16.04
N LEU A 227 -3.53 -3.83 14.98
CA LEU A 227 -3.94 -3.31 13.69
C LEU A 227 -5.20 -2.43 13.72
N PRO A 228 -6.28 -2.77 14.45
CA PRO A 228 -7.45 -1.91 14.60
C PRO A 228 -7.09 -0.51 15.11
N ASP A 229 -6.35 -0.43 16.20
CA ASP A 229 -5.96 0.84 16.82
C ASP A 229 -5.00 1.64 15.94
N ILE A 230 -4.12 0.99 15.20
CA ILE A 230 -3.26 1.63 14.20
C ILE A 230 -4.12 2.31 13.13
N ILE A 231 -5.09 1.59 12.55
CA ILE A 231 -5.97 2.12 11.50
C ILE A 231 -6.79 3.30 12.04
N GLU A 232 -7.39 3.16 13.22
CA GLU A 232 -8.18 4.23 13.82
C GLU A 232 -7.36 5.48 14.14
N ASN A 233 -6.12 5.29 14.63
CA ASN A 233 -5.21 6.40 14.88
C ASN A 233 -4.86 7.15 13.59
N LEU A 234 -4.53 6.43 12.52
CA LEU A 234 -4.24 7.02 11.21
C LEU A 234 -5.44 7.79 10.66
N LYS A 235 -6.65 7.24 10.75
CA LYS A 235 -7.88 7.94 10.35
C LYS A 235 -8.10 9.22 11.16
N ARG A 236 -7.85 9.21 12.45
CA ARG A 236 -7.97 10.41 13.32
C ARG A 236 -6.94 11.49 12.97
N GLU A 237 -5.74 11.09 12.52
CA GLU A 237 -4.71 12.00 12.03
C GLU A 237 -4.95 12.49 10.59
N GLY A 238 -6.07 12.09 9.98
CA GLY A 238 -6.50 12.53 8.65
C GLY A 238 -5.84 11.79 7.49
N TYR A 239 -5.28 10.60 7.73
CA TYR A 239 -4.77 9.76 6.65
C TYR A 239 -5.90 9.00 5.94
N THR A 240 -5.81 8.95 4.63
CA THR A 240 -6.46 7.96 3.78
C THR A 240 -5.51 6.78 3.56
N PHE A 241 -6.01 5.67 3.01
CA PHE A 241 -5.21 4.46 2.79
C PHE A 241 -5.16 4.13 1.32
N ASP A 242 -3.99 3.67 0.87
CA ASP A 242 -3.80 3.19 -0.49
C ASP A 242 -2.81 2.01 -0.49
N THR A 243 -2.76 1.27 -1.59
CA THR A 243 -1.75 0.26 -1.86
C THR A 243 -0.55 0.88 -2.55
N ILE A 244 0.63 0.26 -2.42
CA ILE A 244 1.81 0.68 -3.14
C ILE A 244 1.68 0.24 -4.60
N ASP A 245 1.88 1.19 -5.52
CA ASP A 245 1.98 0.96 -6.95
C ASP A 245 3.23 1.64 -7.54
N GLU A 246 3.40 1.56 -8.86
CA GLU A 246 4.55 2.16 -9.55
C GLU A 246 4.57 3.70 -9.50
N THR A 247 3.44 4.34 -9.18
CA THR A 247 3.30 5.81 -9.06
C THR A 247 3.47 6.31 -7.63
N THR A 248 3.50 5.39 -6.66
CA THR A 248 3.66 5.71 -5.24
C THR A 248 5.00 6.43 -4.99
N PRO A 249 5.02 7.52 -4.19
CA PRO A 249 6.26 8.19 -3.82
C PRO A 249 7.26 7.21 -3.20
N LYS A 250 8.46 7.15 -3.81
CA LYS A 250 9.49 6.19 -3.40
C LYS A 250 10.04 6.52 -2.02
N ILE A 251 9.84 5.61 -1.08
CA ILE A 251 10.46 5.66 0.24
C ILE A 251 11.58 4.63 0.23
N GLN A 252 12.81 5.13 0.23
CA GLN A 252 14.05 4.35 0.11
C GLN A 252 15.08 4.88 1.11
N PHE A 253 15.77 3.99 1.78
CA PHE A 253 16.85 4.37 2.70
C PHE A 253 18.03 4.97 1.92
N LYS A 254 18.75 5.91 2.57
CA LYS A 254 19.94 6.58 2.02
C LYS A 254 21.23 5.87 2.42
#